data_396faa4dbcd41f7ae099e2d19ee8d4a1
#
_entry.id   396faa4dbcd41f7ae099e2d19ee8d4a1
#
_cell.length_a   1.000
_cell.length_b   1.000
_cell.length_c   1.000
_cell.angle_alpha   90.00
_cell.angle_beta   90.00
_cell.angle_gamma   90.00
#
_symmetry.space_group_name_H-M   'P 1'
#
loop_
_entity.id
_entity.type
_entity.pdbx_description
1 polymer ?
#
loop_
_entity_poly.entity_id
_entity_poly.type
_entity_poly.pdbx_seq_one_letter_code
_entity_poly.pdbx_strand_id
1 'polypeptide(L)'
;NNDLSENLIFLSASFKGKKSNSISIKSEINKLKNEKQKNQPTMIKTSGSTFKNPESQTKKKVWELIKESVPLDKEFGDACISQKHSNFFVNKGNASFNDMKNLIDLVAEKVLKKTGISLEKEIKILE
;
A
#
# COMPACT_ATOMS: atom_id res chain seq x y z
N ASN A 1 -2.44 8.45 11.73
CA ASN A 1 -3.58 8.54 12.65
C ASN A 1 -3.82 9.99 12.94
N ASN A 2 -4.91 10.53 12.43
CA ASN A 2 -5.29 11.91 12.66
C ASN A 2 -6.52 11.91 13.54
N ASP A 3 -6.40 12.45 14.76
CA ASP A 3 -7.54 12.77 15.62
C ASP A 3 -8.35 13.98 15.07
N LEU A 4 -8.26 14.19 13.75
CA LEU A 4 -8.94 15.28 13.07
C LEU A 4 -10.36 14.85 12.67
N SER A 5 -11.30 15.79 12.83
CA SER A 5 -12.70 15.61 12.42
C SER A 5 -12.80 15.13 10.95
N GLU A 6 -13.69 14.17 10.68
CA GLU A 6 -13.95 13.65 9.33
C GLU A 6 -14.49 14.71 8.35
N ASN A 7 -14.93 15.86 8.86
CA ASN A 7 -15.51 16.96 8.07
C ASN A 7 -14.48 18.03 7.65
N LEU A 8 -13.18 17.77 7.80
CA LEU A 8 -12.14 18.73 7.41
C LEU A 8 -11.70 18.55 5.96
N ILE A 9 -11.66 19.67 5.23
CA ILE A 9 -11.08 19.75 3.88
C ILE A 9 -9.77 20.54 3.99
N PHE A 10 -8.64 19.89 3.66
CA PHE A 10 -7.34 20.55 3.65
C PHE A 10 -7.18 21.34 2.34
N LEU A 11 -7.09 22.67 2.42
CA LEU A 11 -6.93 23.55 1.26
C LEU A 11 -5.47 23.85 0.94
N SER A 12 -4.60 23.90 1.95
CA SER A 12 -3.19 24.19 1.76
C SER A 12 -2.36 23.70 2.94
N ALA A 13 -1.05 23.57 2.72
CA ALA A 13 -0.08 23.29 3.78
C ALA A 13 1.19 24.13 3.56
N SER A 14 1.76 24.65 4.64
CA SER A 14 3.02 25.38 4.61
C SER A 14 4.12 24.57 5.29
N PHE A 15 5.27 24.46 4.64
CA PHE A 15 6.43 23.72 5.15
C PHE A 15 7.60 24.66 5.38
N LYS A 16 8.23 24.57 6.56
CA LYS A 16 9.47 25.27 6.87
C LYS A 16 10.66 24.35 6.64
N GLY A 17 11.53 24.72 5.70
CA GLY A 17 12.77 23.99 5.40
C GLY A 17 14.00 24.66 5.99
N LYS A 18 15.12 23.94 6.02
CA LYS A 18 16.46 24.49 6.29
C LYS A 18 17.19 24.72 4.96
N LYS A 19 17.89 25.85 4.84
CA LYS A 19 18.78 26.08 3.68
C LYS A 19 19.88 25.03 3.67
N SER A 20 20.14 24.45 2.51
CA SER A 20 21.21 23.49 2.29
C SER A 20 21.78 23.65 0.87
N ASN A 21 22.89 22.98 0.59
CA ASN A 21 23.50 22.98 -0.73
C ASN A 21 22.62 22.20 -1.72
N SER A 22 22.40 22.75 -2.91
CA SER A 22 21.54 22.18 -3.94
C SER A 22 22.03 20.77 -4.42
N ILE A 23 23.35 20.55 -4.42
CA ILE A 23 23.94 19.25 -4.80
C ILE A 23 23.59 18.20 -3.74
N SER A 24 23.72 18.54 -2.45
CA SER A 24 23.38 17.65 -1.35
C SER A 24 21.88 17.31 -1.36
N ILE A 25 21.01 18.29 -1.60
CA ILE A 25 19.56 18.09 -1.71
C ILE A 25 19.23 17.16 -2.86
N LYS A 26 19.80 17.38 -4.06
CA LYS A 26 19.58 16.52 -5.23
C LYS A 26 20.05 15.08 -4.98
N SER A 27 21.21 14.92 -4.33
CA SER A 27 21.73 13.59 -3.95
C SER A 27 20.77 12.85 -3.02
N GLU A 28 20.27 13.51 -1.98
CA GLU A 28 19.33 12.90 -1.03
C GLU A 28 17.99 12.55 -1.70
N ILE A 29 17.45 13.44 -2.54
CA ILE A 29 16.23 13.16 -3.33
C ILE A 29 16.42 11.93 -4.22
N ASN A 30 17.56 11.83 -4.91
CA ASN A 30 17.84 10.69 -5.79
C ASN A 30 17.99 9.39 -4.98
N LYS A 31 18.64 9.44 -3.83
CA LYS A 31 18.72 8.30 -2.91
C LYS A 31 17.34 7.81 -2.49
N LEU A 32 16.48 8.70 -1.98
CA LEU A 32 15.11 8.37 -1.57
C LEU A 32 14.27 7.83 -2.73
N LYS A 33 14.39 8.42 -3.93
CA LYS A 33 13.72 7.91 -5.14
C LYS A 33 14.16 6.48 -5.49
N ASN A 34 15.47 6.22 -5.44
CA ASN A 34 16.02 4.90 -5.73
C ASN A 34 15.58 3.86 -4.70
N GLU A 35 15.56 4.20 -3.42
CA GLU A 35 15.06 3.34 -2.35
C GLU A 35 13.56 3.02 -2.55
N LYS A 36 12.76 4.04 -2.86
CA LYS A 36 11.34 3.84 -3.17
C LYS A 36 11.14 2.93 -4.38
N GLN A 37 11.89 3.13 -5.46
CA GLN A 37 11.81 2.30 -6.67
C GLN A 37 12.20 0.84 -6.43
N LYS A 38 13.15 0.59 -5.51
CA LYS A 38 13.53 -0.78 -5.13
C LYS A 38 12.43 -1.50 -4.35
N ASN A 39 11.76 -0.79 -3.46
CA ASN A 39 10.87 -1.38 -2.46
C ASN A 39 9.39 -1.33 -2.83
N GLN A 40 9.01 -0.49 -3.77
CA GLN A 40 7.60 -0.31 -4.17
C GLN A 40 7.44 -0.44 -5.69
N PRO A 41 6.29 -0.92 -6.17
CA PRO A 41 5.99 -0.92 -7.59
C PRO A 41 5.88 0.53 -8.09
N THR A 42 6.65 0.87 -9.12
CA THR A 42 6.62 2.18 -9.78
C THR A 42 6.25 2.01 -11.24
N MET A 43 5.56 2.99 -11.83
CA MET A 43 5.10 2.97 -13.23
C MET A 43 4.10 1.84 -13.54
N ILE A 44 3.36 1.36 -12.54
CA ILE A 44 2.33 0.32 -12.65
C ILE A 44 1.03 0.87 -12.05
N LYS A 45 -0.12 0.48 -12.62
CA LYS A 45 -1.43 0.88 -12.10
C LYS A 45 -1.68 0.23 -10.74
N THR A 46 -1.60 1.01 -9.66
CA THR A 46 -1.85 0.58 -8.28
C THR A 46 -2.42 1.73 -7.46
N SER A 47 -3.26 1.43 -6.49
CA SER A 47 -3.79 2.39 -5.52
C SER A 47 -2.84 2.65 -4.33
N GLY A 48 -1.64 2.07 -4.33
CA GLY A 48 -0.70 2.13 -3.21
C GLY A 48 -0.92 1.02 -2.20
N SER A 49 -0.65 1.30 -0.92
CA SER A 49 -0.91 0.36 0.18
C SER A 49 -2.40 0.06 0.30
N THR A 50 -2.76 -1.22 0.24
CA THR A 50 -4.16 -1.65 0.27
C THR A 50 -4.72 -1.73 1.68
N PHE A 51 -3.89 -2.17 2.64
CA PHE A 51 -4.30 -2.32 4.04
C PHE A 51 -3.39 -1.51 4.97
N LYS A 52 -3.95 -1.06 6.09
CA LYS A 52 -3.22 -0.43 7.18
C LYS A 52 -2.38 -1.47 7.94
N ASN A 53 -1.26 -1.04 8.54
CA ASN A 53 -0.56 -1.91 9.47
C ASN A 53 -1.43 -2.17 10.72
N PRO A 54 -1.62 -3.44 11.13
CA PRO A 54 -2.46 -3.80 12.27
C PRO A 54 -1.73 -3.62 13.61
N GLU A 55 -1.26 -2.41 13.90
CA GLU A 55 -0.39 -2.09 15.04
C GLU A 55 -1.02 -2.38 16.41
N SER A 56 -2.36 -2.36 16.49
CA SER A 56 -3.12 -2.74 17.69
C SER A 56 -3.18 -4.25 17.94
N GLN A 57 -2.92 -5.08 16.92
CA GLN A 57 -3.07 -6.53 16.98
C GLN A 57 -1.70 -7.25 16.97
N THR A 58 -0.69 -6.68 16.31
CA THR A 58 0.63 -7.31 16.15
C THR A 58 1.74 -6.30 15.84
N LYS A 59 2.98 -6.68 16.12
CA LYS A 59 4.19 -5.94 15.69
C LYS A 59 4.58 -6.21 14.23
N LYS A 60 4.03 -7.29 13.61
CA LYS A 60 4.31 -7.59 12.21
C LYS A 60 3.68 -6.54 11.30
N LYS A 61 4.38 -6.21 10.23
CA LYS A 61 3.84 -5.33 9.18
C LYS A 61 2.86 -6.12 8.30
N VAL A 62 1.87 -5.44 7.76
CA VAL A 62 0.83 -6.07 6.94
C VAL A 62 1.40 -6.83 5.74
N TRP A 63 2.47 -6.34 5.11
CA TRP A 63 3.10 -7.02 3.98
C TRP A 63 3.70 -8.38 4.36
N GLU A 64 4.18 -8.56 5.60
CA GLU A 64 4.68 -9.83 6.11
C GLU A 64 3.53 -10.83 6.29
N LEU A 65 2.42 -10.37 6.88
CA LEU A 65 1.22 -11.18 7.08
C LEU A 65 0.64 -11.66 5.75
N ILE A 66 0.60 -10.81 4.72
CA ILE A 66 0.13 -11.18 3.38
C ILE A 66 1.07 -12.23 2.77
N LYS A 67 2.39 -11.97 2.80
CA LYS A 67 3.39 -12.88 2.24
C LYS A 67 3.37 -14.27 2.89
N GLU A 68 3.09 -14.33 4.19
CA GLU A 68 2.97 -15.60 4.92
C GLU A 68 1.65 -16.33 4.63
N SER A 69 0.59 -15.61 4.28
CA SER A 69 -0.78 -16.15 4.24
C SER A 69 -1.29 -16.44 2.84
N VAL A 70 -0.75 -15.79 1.82
CA VAL A 70 -1.26 -15.86 0.45
C VAL A 70 -0.12 -16.12 -0.53
N PRO A 71 -0.27 -17.07 -1.47
CA PRO A 71 0.66 -17.18 -2.60
C PRO A 71 0.67 -15.86 -3.41
N LEU A 72 1.86 -15.29 -3.64
CA LEU A 72 1.99 -13.99 -4.31
C LEU A 72 1.69 -14.04 -5.82
N ASP A 73 1.55 -15.24 -6.39
CA ASP A 73 1.14 -15.50 -7.78
C ASP A 73 -0.39 -15.55 -7.94
N LYS A 74 -1.14 -15.37 -6.86
CA LYS A 74 -2.60 -15.36 -6.93
C LYS A 74 -3.10 -14.15 -7.72
N GLU A 75 -3.97 -14.41 -8.69
CA GLU A 75 -4.52 -13.44 -9.62
C GLU A 75 -6.04 -13.61 -9.78
N PHE A 76 -6.72 -12.52 -10.13
CA PHE A 76 -8.09 -12.49 -10.63
C PHE A 76 -8.10 -11.61 -11.89
N GLY A 77 -8.31 -12.20 -13.07
CA GLY A 77 -8.08 -11.49 -14.33
C GLY A 77 -6.68 -10.86 -14.34
N ASP A 78 -6.60 -9.55 -14.59
CA ASP A 78 -5.34 -8.79 -14.55
C ASP A 78 -5.02 -8.17 -13.18
N ALA A 79 -5.80 -8.46 -12.13
CA ALA A 79 -5.52 -8.03 -10.77
C ALA A 79 -4.56 -9.01 -10.08
N CYS A 80 -3.45 -8.52 -9.56
CA CYS A 80 -2.43 -9.35 -8.90
C CYS A 80 -1.78 -8.65 -7.70
N ILE A 81 -1.11 -9.45 -6.84
CA ILE A 81 -0.28 -8.95 -5.76
C ILE A 81 1.10 -8.58 -6.33
N SER A 82 1.61 -7.41 -5.96
CA SER A 82 2.96 -6.99 -6.37
C SER A 82 4.03 -7.89 -5.78
N GLN A 83 4.93 -8.40 -6.62
CA GLN A 83 6.08 -9.19 -6.18
C GLN A 83 7.10 -8.36 -5.40
N LYS A 84 7.12 -7.03 -5.59
CA LYS A 84 8.01 -6.12 -4.86
C LYS A 84 7.52 -5.81 -3.44
N HIS A 85 6.21 -5.70 -3.27
CA HIS A 85 5.61 -5.34 -1.99
C HIS A 85 4.20 -5.90 -1.89
N SER A 86 4.00 -6.92 -1.08
CA SER A 86 2.76 -7.70 -1.03
C SER A 86 1.51 -6.92 -0.58
N ASN A 87 1.65 -5.74 0.01
CA ASN A 87 0.53 -4.85 0.33
C ASN A 87 0.12 -3.92 -0.82
N PHE A 88 0.77 -4.04 -1.99
CA PHE A 88 0.41 -3.30 -3.20
C PHE A 88 -0.27 -4.24 -4.18
N PHE A 89 -1.51 -3.92 -4.53
CA PHE A 89 -2.24 -4.67 -5.54
C PHE A 89 -2.20 -3.90 -6.85
N VAL A 90 -2.01 -4.62 -7.93
CA VAL A 90 -1.63 -4.10 -9.23
C VAL A 90 -2.64 -4.54 -10.28
N ASN A 91 -3.03 -3.62 -11.14
CA ASN A 91 -3.72 -3.92 -12.38
C ASN A 91 -2.68 -4.03 -13.52
N LYS A 92 -2.46 -5.23 -14.03
CA LYS A 92 -1.52 -5.49 -15.15
C LYS A 92 -1.99 -4.87 -16.47
N GLY A 93 -3.28 -4.59 -16.60
CA GLY A 93 -3.83 -4.02 -17.84
C GLY A 93 -5.31 -3.71 -17.75
N ASN A 94 -6.14 -4.74 -17.74
CA ASN A 94 -7.59 -4.69 -17.89
C ASN A 94 -8.35 -5.29 -16.70
N ALA A 95 -7.76 -5.35 -15.50
CA ALA A 95 -8.47 -5.81 -14.31
C ALA A 95 -9.75 -4.99 -14.11
N SER A 96 -10.85 -5.70 -13.93
CA SER A 96 -12.13 -5.09 -13.59
C SER A 96 -12.16 -4.69 -12.10
N PHE A 97 -13.15 -3.89 -11.72
CA PHE A 97 -13.44 -3.60 -10.31
C PHE A 97 -13.63 -4.88 -9.50
N ASN A 98 -14.39 -5.84 -10.04
CA ASN A 98 -14.66 -7.11 -9.36
C ASN A 98 -13.39 -7.96 -9.20
N ASP A 99 -12.49 -7.97 -10.17
CA ASP A 99 -11.21 -8.69 -10.05
C ASP A 99 -10.39 -8.13 -8.88
N MET A 100 -10.26 -6.81 -8.82
CA MET A 100 -9.53 -6.14 -7.75
C MET A 100 -10.20 -6.37 -6.39
N LYS A 101 -11.53 -6.22 -6.31
CA LYS A 101 -12.30 -6.45 -5.09
C LYS A 101 -12.15 -7.89 -4.59
N ASN A 102 -12.30 -8.87 -5.48
CA ASN A 102 -12.15 -10.29 -5.14
C ASN A 102 -10.74 -10.61 -4.61
N LEU A 103 -9.70 -10.02 -5.20
CA LEU A 103 -8.33 -10.18 -4.72
C LEU A 103 -8.14 -9.60 -3.32
N ILE A 104 -8.68 -8.39 -3.07
CA ILE A 104 -8.60 -7.72 -1.76
C ILE A 104 -9.30 -8.54 -0.68
N ASP A 105 -10.52 -8.99 -0.97
CA ASP A 105 -11.34 -9.74 -0.01
C ASP A 105 -10.73 -11.13 0.27
N LEU A 106 -10.20 -11.82 -0.76
CA LEU A 106 -9.48 -13.08 -0.59
C LEU A 106 -8.26 -12.91 0.33
N VAL A 107 -7.45 -11.86 0.13
CA VAL A 107 -6.26 -11.63 0.95
C VAL A 107 -6.62 -11.37 2.39
N ALA A 108 -7.63 -10.54 2.65
CA ALA A 108 -8.12 -10.27 3.99
C ALA A 108 -8.62 -11.55 4.70
N GLU A 109 -9.41 -12.37 3.99
CA GLU A 109 -9.90 -13.66 4.50
C GLU A 109 -8.76 -14.63 4.84
N LYS A 110 -7.79 -14.78 3.94
CA LYS A 110 -6.66 -15.71 4.13
C LYS A 110 -5.77 -15.29 5.29
N VAL A 111 -5.50 -13.99 5.44
CA VAL A 111 -4.74 -13.48 6.59
C VAL A 111 -5.50 -13.73 7.87
N LEU A 112 -6.78 -13.40 7.93
CA LEU A 112 -7.62 -13.65 9.11
C LEU A 112 -7.64 -15.14 9.47
N LYS A 113 -7.87 -16.01 8.50
CA LYS A 113 -7.94 -17.47 8.72
C LYS A 113 -6.62 -18.05 9.23
N LYS A 114 -5.48 -17.53 8.74
CA LYS A 114 -4.16 -18.08 9.10
C LYS A 114 -3.59 -17.50 10.38
N THR A 115 -3.84 -16.22 10.65
CA THR A 115 -3.18 -15.47 11.74
C THR A 115 -4.11 -14.99 12.83
N GLY A 116 -5.42 -15.02 12.61
CA GLY A 116 -6.42 -14.42 13.50
C GLY A 116 -6.47 -12.88 13.43
N ILE A 117 -5.65 -12.25 12.56
CA ILE A 117 -5.54 -10.79 12.46
C ILE A 117 -6.53 -10.28 11.40
N SER A 118 -7.39 -9.34 11.79
CA SER A 118 -8.30 -8.65 10.88
C SER A 118 -7.60 -7.46 10.22
N LEU A 119 -7.56 -7.44 8.89
CA LEU A 119 -6.95 -6.35 8.13
C LEU A 119 -7.97 -5.23 7.85
N GLU A 120 -7.58 -3.99 8.15
CA GLU A 120 -8.35 -2.79 7.81
C GLU A 120 -7.86 -2.23 6.46
N LYS A 121 -8.81 -1.95 5.55
CA LYS A 121 -8.50 -1.34 4.25
C LYS A 121 -8.03 0.10 4.44
N GLU A 122 -6.90 0.49 3.82
CA GLU A 122 -6.42 1.88 3.75
C GLU A 122 -7.05 2.62 2.57
N ILE A 123 -7.34 1.88 1.50
CA ILE A 123 -8.04 2.40 0.32
C ILE A 123 -9.55 2.54 0.59
N LYS A 124 -10.17 3.51 -0.07
CA LYS A 124 -11.63 3.66 -0.12
C LYS A 124 -12.17 3.02 -1.39
N ILE A 125 -13.12 2.11 -1.24
CA ILE A 125 -13.85 1.49 -2.36
C ILE A 125 -15.14 2.30 -2.53
N LEU A 126 -15.34 2.86 -3.73
CA LEU A 126 -16.56 3.56 -4.11
C LEU A 126 -17.40 2.58 -4.95
N GLU A 127 -18.61 2.30 -4.49
CA GLU A 127 -19.60 1.45 -5.17
C GLU A 127 -20.63 2.31 -5.88
#